data_a84e26e696ed0d2c217866bd6dab492d
#
_entry.id   a84e26e696ed0d2c217866bd6dab492d
#
_cell.length_a   1.000
_cell.length_b   1.000
_cell.length_c   1.000
_cell.angle_alpha   90.00
_cell.angle_beta   90.00
_cell.angle_gamma   90.00
#
_symmetry.space_group_name_H-M   'P 1'
#
loop_
_entity.id
_entity.type
_entity.pdbx_description
1 polymer ?
#
loop_
_entity_poly.entity_id
_entity_poly.type
_entity_poly.pdbx_seq_one_letter_code
_entity_poly.pdbx_strand_id
1 'polypeptide(L)'
;VLFTGTSCQIGGLVKYLGKDYDNLITVDLLCHGVPSPKVFKDYIRWLEEYKGFSKITRIKFRDKAISNESPNCLIEGMGHKGEKITIIESRIYNKWIQAFLGNNIIRPACYNCKYVSPNRVSDYTIADWFGWDSRKYWEGREAQKGVSAIFCNTAKACSIIPSLNMVLHEVRVEHGIKNKNEFFHKCLRPTSREQFWTDYSSLSFNEVVVKYFQTSRLPLYIICLLYTSDA
;
A
#
# COMPACT_ATOMS: atom_id res chain seq x y z
N VAL A 1 -0.01 -24.01 -9.96
CA VAL A 1 0.45 -22.66 -10.32
C VAL A 1 -0.11 -21.66 -9.31
N LEU A 2 0.74 -20.74 -8.82
CA LEU A 2 0.32 -19.61 -7.99
C LEU A 2 0.45 -18.33 -8.82
N PHE A 3 -0.63 -17.56 -8.92
CA PHE A 3 -0.64 -16.24 -9.55
C PHE A 3 -1.05 -15.17 -8.54
N THR A 4 -0.22 -14.13 -8.38
CA THR A 4 -0.47 -13.03 -7.47
C THR A 4 -0.57 -11.71 -8.22
N GLY A 5 -1.46 -10.82 -7.77
CA GLY A 5 -1.61 -9.51 -8.40
C GLY A 5 -2.68 -8.64 -7.76
N THR A 6 -3.00 -7.52 -8.39
CA THR A 6 -4.17 -6.75 -7.99
C THR A 6 -5.44 -7.46 -8.49
N SER A 7 -6.59 -7.19 -7.87
CA SER A 7 -7.86 -7.83 -8.24
C SER A 7 -8.20 -7.67 -9.73
N CYS A 8 -7.85 -6.53 -10.32
CA CYS A 8 -8.08 -6.31 -11.75
C CYS A 8 -7.15 -7.15 -12.64
N GLN A 9 -5.93 -7.47 -12.19
CA GLN A 9 -5.02 -8.40 -12.88
C GLN A 9 -5.53 -9.83 -12.77
N ILE A 10 -6.00 -10.25 -11.58
CA ILE A 10 -6.64 -11.56 -11.41
C ILE A 10 -7.88 -11.68 -12.31
N GLY A 11 -8.76 -10.66 -12.28
CA GLY A 11 -9.96 -10.65 -13.14
C GLY A 11 -9.64 -10.67 -14.64
N GLY A 12 -8.52 -10.03 -15.04
CA GLY A 12 -7.99 -10.13 -16.41
C GLY A 12 -7.54 -11.53 -16.76
N LEU A 13 -6.78 -12.19 -15.86
CA LEU A 13 -6.32 -13.56 -16.03
C LEU A 13 -7.50 -14.54 -16.17
N VAL A 14 -8.45 -14.50 -15.25
CA VAL A 14 -9.62 -15.39 -15.26
C VAL A 14 -10.41 -15.23 -16.56
N LYS A 15 -10.61 -14.01 -17.04
CA LYS A 15 -11.29 -13.76 -18.31
C LYS A 15 -10.49 -14.27 -19.52
N TYR A 16 -9.17 -14.12 -19.49
CA TYR A 16 -8.30 -14.61 -20.56
C TYR A 16 -8.30 -16.13 -20.64
N LEU A 17 -8.27 -16.83 -19.50
CA LEU A 17 -8.28 -18.29 -19.45
C LEU A 17 -9.64 -18.88 -19.85
N GLY A 18 -10.74 -18.17 -19.59
CA GLY A 18 -12.10 -18.57 -20.01
C GLY A 18 -12.66 -19.80 -19.31
N LYS A 19 -11.92 -20.45 -18.42
CA LYS A 19 -12.33 -21.60 -17.62
C LYS A 19 -11.56 -21.68 -16.32
N ASP A 20 -12.09 -22.41 -15.35
CA ASP A 20 -11.40 -22.68 -14.09
C ASP A 20 -10.37 -23.81 -14.25
N TYR A 21 -9.32 -23.72 -13.43
CA TYR A 21 -8.25 -24.70 -13.34
C TYR A 21 -8.02 -25.10 -11.88
N ASP A 22 -8.10 -26.38 -11.57
CA ASP A 22 -7.92 -26.89 -10.21
C ASP A 22 -6.51 -26.63 -9.67
N ASN A 23 -5.51 -26.64 -10.55
CA ASN A 23 -4.11 -26.41 -10.22
C ASN A 23 -3.69 -24.92 -10.28
N LEU A 24 -4.61 -23.99 -10.47
CA LEU A 24 -4.35 -22.55 -10.41
C LEU A 24 -4.88 -21.98 -9.11
N ILE A 25 -3.99 -21.41 -8.30
CA ILE A 25 -4.33 -20.63 -7.11
C ILE A 25 -4.07 -19.16 -7.41
N THR A 26 -5.06 -18.33 -7.13
CA THR A 26 -4.98 -16.88 -7.33
C THR A 26 -5.01 -16.14 -5.99
N VAL A 27 -4.11 -15.18 -5.84
CA VAL A 27 -4.04 -14.34 -4.63
C VAL A 27 -4.06 -12.88 -5.04
N ASP A 28 -5.05 -12.15 -4.59
CA ASP A 28 -5.06 -10.71 -4.75
C ASP A 28 -4.75 -9.99 -3.42
N LEU A 29 -4.53 -8.71 -3.52
CA LEU A 29 -4.35 -7.82 -2.37
C LEU A 29 -5.52 -6.84 -2.28
N LEU A 30 -5.81 -6.39 -1.07
CA LEU A 30 -6.72 -5.28 -0.85
C LEU A 30 -6.06 -4.00 -1.35
N CYS A 31 -6.57 -3.47 -2.47
CA CYS A 31 -5.88 -2.49 -3.30
C CYS A 31 -6.48 -1.09 -3.15
N HIS A 32 -5.66 -0.14 -2.68
CA HIS A 32 -6.02 1.28 -2.63
C HIS A 32 -6.12 1.92 -4.03
N GLY A 33 -5.24 1.52 -4.95
CA GLY A 33 -5.12 2.08 -6.30
C GLY A 33 -3.70 1.97 -6.82
N VAL A 34 -3.51 2.24 -8.11
CA VAL A 34 -2.19 2.17 -8.77
C VAL A 34 -1.75 3.57 -9.18
N PRO A 35 -0.64 4.07 -8.64
CA PRO A 35 -0.11 5.39 -8.99
C PRO A 35 0.53 5.41 -10.38
N SER A 36 0.70 6.61 -10.94
CA SER A 36 1.36 6.83 -12.23
C SER A 36 2.85 6.47 -12.18
N PRO A 37 3.33 5.56 -13.03
CA PRO A 37 4.76 5.24 -13.13
C PRO A 37 5.61 6.45 -13.58
N LYS A 38 5.02 7.36 -14.38
CA LYS A 38 5.71 8.58 -14.82
C LYS A 38 6.02 9.47 -13.62
N VAL A 39 5.03 9.74 -12.77
CA VAL A 39 5.21 10.54 -11.54
C VAL A 39 6.24 9.89 -10.62
N PHE A 40 6.28 8.56 -10.55
CA PHE A 40 7.28 7.86 -9.75
C PHE A 40 8.71 8.06 -10.30
N LYS A 41 8.88 8.00 -11.61
CA LYS A 41 10.20 8.28 -12.23
C LYS A 41 10.66 9.70 -11.95
N ASP A 42 9.75 10.66 -12.02
CA ASP A 42 10.09 12.06 -11.75
C ASP A 42 10.37 12.29 -10.25
N TYR A 43 9.68 11.55 -9.36
CA TYR A 43 9.98 11.54 -7.92
C TYR A 43 11.39 10.98 -7.63
N ILE A 44 11.83 9.93 -8.32
CA ILE A 44 13.20 9.41 -8.19
C ILE A 44 14.23 10.47 -8.59
N ARG A 45 14.04 11.14 -9.72
CA ARG A 45 14.94 12.22 -10.18
C ARG A 45 14.98 13.38 -9.18
N TRP A 46 13.81 13.75 -8.65
CA TRP A 46 13.71 14.76 -7.62
C TRP A 46 14.47 14.39 -6.34
N LEU A 47 14.39 13.13 -5.91
CA LEU A 47 15.16 12.64 -4.77
C LEU A 47 16.67 12.70 -5.04
N GLU A 48 17.10 12.31 -6.24
CA GLU A 48 18.51 12.40 -6.65
C GLU A 48 19.01 13.86 -6.59
N GLU A 49 18.25 14.77 -7.12
CA GLU A 49 18.59 16.21 -7.15
C GLU A 49 18.58 16.84 -5.75
N TYR A 50 17.52 16.62 -4.95
CA TYR A 50 17.29 17.36 -3.71
C TYR A 50 17.79 16.67 -2.43
N LYS A 51 18.13 15.39 -2.50
CA LYS A 51 18.63 14.62 -1.35
C LYS A 51 20.10 14.21 -1.49
N GLY A 52 20.78 14.67 -2.54
CA GLY A 52 22.20 14.48 -2.73
C GLY A 52 22.62 13.10 -3.24
N PHE A 53 21.69 12.33 -3.82
CA PHE A 53 22.03 11.07 -4.45
C PHE A 53 22.54 11.30 -5.88
N SER A 54 23.62 10.63 -6.26
CA SER A 54 24.00 10.45 -7.67
C SER A 54 23.19 9.34 -8.32
N LYS A 55 22.77 8.34 -7.52
CA LYS A 55 21.95 7.23 -7.97
C LYS A 55 21.24 6.56 -6.80
N ILE A 56 19.93 6.42 -6.88
CA ILE A 56 19.13 5.63 -5.96
C ILE A 56 19.18 4.16 -6.38
N THR A 57 19.51 3.28 -5.46
CA THR A 57 19.63 1.83 -5.69
C THR A 57 18.48 1.04 -5.09
N ARG A 58 17.82 1.57 -4.06
CA ARG A 58 16.76 0.87 -3.34
C ARG A 58 15.79 1.83 -2.67
N ILE A 59 14.50 1.51 -2.77
CA ILE A 59 13.44 2.13 -1.98
C ILE A 59 12.56 1.04 -1.36
N LYS A 60 12.32 1.15 -0.06
CA LYS A 60 11.32 0.35 0.66
C LYS A 60 10.31 1.30 1.29
N PHE A 61 9.08 1.28 0.81
CA PHE A 61 8.00 2.12 1.34
C PHE A 61 7.43 1.63 2.67
N ARG A 62 7.80 0.45 3.09
CA ARG A 62 7.31 -0.19 4.31
C ARG A 62 8.47 -0.91 5.00
N ASP A 63 9.52 -0.15 5.34
CA ASP A 63 10.60 -0.69 6.14
C ASP A 63 10.16 -0.81 7.60
N LYS A 64 10.24 -2.02 8.12
CA LYS A 64 9.81 -2.36 9.48
C LYS A 64 10.97 -2.45 10.47
N ALA A 65 12.16 -2.01 10.11
CA ALA A 65 13.35 -2.12 10.97
C ALA A 65 13.20 -1.32 12.27
N ILE A 66 12.46 -0.21 12.25
CA ILE A 66 12.25 0.64 13.42
C ILE A 66 10.88 0.36 14.07
N SER A 67 9.82 0.25 13.29
CA SER A 67 8.48 -0.02 13.80
C SER A 67 7.60 -0.70 12.75
N ASN A 68 6.77 -1.63 13.19
CA ASN A 68 5.77 -2.29 12.36
C ASN A 68 4.45 -1.51 12.29
N GLU A 69 4.12 -0.78 13.34
CA GLU A 69 2.86 -0.03 13.45
C GLU A 69 2.88 1.22 12.56
N SER A 70 4.06 1.83 12.41
CA SER A 70 4.27 2.95 11.50
C SER A 70 5.50 2.70 10.64
N PRO A 71 5.37 1.91 9.56
CA PRO A 71 6.50 1.57 8.71
C PRO A 71 7.08 2.84 8.08
N ASN A 72 8.42 2.91 8.11
CA ASN A 72 9.17 4.01 7.50
C ASN A 72 9.40 3.75 6.01
N CYS A 73 9.74 4.79 5.29
CA CYS A 73 10.32 4.70 3.95
C CYS A 73 11.85 4.70 4.09
N LEU A 74 12.50 3.64 3.61
CA LEU A 74 13.94 3.54 3.50
C LEU A 74 14.35 3.84 2.06
N ILE A 75 15.30 4.75 1.88
CA ILE A 75 15.89 5.12 0.59
C ILE A 75 17.39 4.94 0.68
N GLU A 76 17.95 4.12 -0.18
CA GLU A 76 19.38 3.83 -0.24
C GLU A 76 19.95 4.15 -1.62
N GLY A 77 21.15 4.68 -1.66
CA GLY A 77 21.82 5.03 -2.91
C GLY A 77 23.27 5.44 -2.71
N MET A 78 23.83 5.96 -3.77
CA MET A 78 25.19 6.50 -3.80
C MET A 78 25.14 8.02 -3.88
N GLY A 79 26.01 8.69 -3.17
CA GLY A 79 26.24 10.12 -3.29
C GLY A 79 27.21 10.47 -4.42
N HIS A 80 27.39 11.76 -4.69
CA HIS A 80 28.23 12.25 -5.78
C HIS A 80 29.73 11.98 -5.58
N LYS A 81 30.19 11.72 -4.35
CA LYS A 81 31.56 11.34 -4.02
C LYS A 81 31.76 9.83 -3.88
N GLY A 82 30.76 9.02 -4.27
CA GLY A 82 30.80 7.58 -4.16
C GLY A 82 30.46 7.01 -2.76
N GLU A 83 30.07 7.87 -1.81
CA GLU A 83 29.63 7.47 -0.48
C GLU A 83 28.24 6.83 -0.53
N LYS A 84 27.98 5.89 0.40
CA LYS A 84 26.64 5.33 0.59
C LYS A 84 25.78 6.29 1.39
N ILE A 85 24.61 6.59 0.86
CA ILE A 85 23.60 7.40 1.54
C ILE A 85 22.41 6.50 1.89
N THR A 86 21.94 6.59 3.13
CA THR A 86 20.73 5.94 3.61
C THR A 86 19.86 6.98 4.30
N ILE A 87 18.63 7.12 3.84
CA ILE A 87 17.62 8.01 4.41
C ILE A 87 16.46 7.14 4.91
N ILE A 88 16.06 7.37 6.15
CA ILE A 88 14.86 6.76 6.75
C ILE A 88 13.90 7.89 7.07
N GLU A 89 12.75 7.90 6.42
CA GLU A 89 11.70 8.89 6.61
C GLU A 89 10.43 8.23 7.15
N SER A 90 9.81 8.82 8.15
CA SER A 90 8.46 8.42 8.52
C SER A 90 7.52 8.59 7.33
N ARG A 91 6.56 7.65 7.17
CA ARG A 91 5.51 7.70 6.13
C ARG A 91 4.77 9.05 6.08
N ILE A 92 4.66 9.72 7.21
CA ILE A 92 3.98 11.03 7.33
C ILE A 92 4.75 12.12 6.58
N TYR A 93 6.08 12.04 6.52
CA TYR A 93 6.92 13.04 5.86
C TYR A 93 7.36 12.64 4.44
N ASN A 94 7.23 11.36 4.10
CA ASN A 94 7.65 10.88 2.79
C ASN A 94 6.71 11.40 1.68
N LYS A 95 7.26 12.17 0.77
CA LYS A 95 6.53 12.87 -0.29
C LYS A 95 5.79 11.93 -1.25
N TRP A 96 6.37 10.77 -1.57
CA TRP A 96 5.68 9.79 -2.41
C TRP A 96 4.46 9.18 -1.74
N ILE A 97 4.58 8.84 -0.47
CA ILE A 97 3.46 8.29 0.30
C ILE A 97 2.34 9.34 0.41
N GLN A 98 2.69 10.61 0.62
CA GLN A 98 1.72 11.71 0.64
C GLN A 98 1.00 11.85 -0.71
N ALA A 99 1.74 11.81 -1.82
CA ALA A 99 1.17 11.84 -3.16
C ALA A 99 0.23 10.67 -3.42
N PHE A 100 0.63 9.46 -3.01
CA PHE A 100 -0.15 8.25 -3.15
C PHE A 100 -1.46 8.30 -2.36
N LEU A 101 -1.40 8.69 -1.09
CA LEU A 101 -2.58 8.81 -0.23
C LEU A 101 -3.47 10.01 -0.60
N GLY A 102 -2.89 11.04 -1.20
CA GLY A 102 -3.63 12.19 -1.75
C GLY A 102 -4.41 11.88 -3.03
N ASN A 103 -4.23 10.69 -3.59
CA ASN A 103 -4.98 10.15 -4.73
C ASN A 103 -4.81 10.88 -6.08
N ASN A 104 -4.21 12.07 -6.16
CA ASN A 104 -4.08 12.81 -7.42
C ASN A 104 -3.35 12.04 -8.52
N ILE A 105 -2.38 11.19 -8.13
CA ILE A 105 -1.51 10.42 -9.03
C ILE A 105 -2.06 9.03 -9.40
N ILE A 106 -3.22 8.65 -8.87
CA ILE A 106 -3.82 7.34 -9.11
C ILE A 106 -4.39 7.25 -10.53
N ARG A 107 -4.33 6.07 -11.13
CA ARG A 107 -4.85 5.81 -12.49
C ARG A 107 -6.37 6.09 -12.55
N PRO A 108 -6.89 6.70 -13.64
CA PRO A 108 -8.31 6.98 -13.79
C PRO A 108 -9.22 5.76 -13.58
N ALA A 109 -8.80 4.59 -14.09
CA ALA A 109 -9.55 3.35 -13.94
C ALA A 109 -9.76 2.92 -12.47
N CYS A 110 -8.88 3.31 -11.55
CA CYS A 110 -9.00 2.96 -10.13
C CYS A 110 -10.15 3.70 -9.44
N TYR A 111 -10.49 4.91 -9.87
CA TYR A 111 -11.66 5.64 -9.33
C TYR A 111 -13.00 5.00 -9.73
N ASN A 112 -12.99 4.19 -10.79
CA ASN A 112 -14.14 3.43 -11.26
C ASN A 112 -13.89 1.92 -11.18
N CYS A 113 -13.09 1.49 -10.20
CA CYS A 113 -12.70 0.09 -10.06
C CYS A 113 -13.94 -0.82 -9.92
N LYS A 114 -14.03 -1.83 -10.79
CA LYS A 114 -15.10 -2.83 -10.79
C LYS A 114 -14.87 -3.98 -9.79
N TYR A 115 -13.68 -4.02 -9.20
CA TYR A 115 -13.23 -5.10 -8.32
C TYR A 115 -13.27 -4.71 -6.83
N VAL A 116 -13.84 -3.56 -6.51
CA VAL A 116 -14.13 -3.17 -5.12
C VAL A 116 -15.43 -3.86 -4.72
N SER A 117 -15.29 -4.96 -4.04
CA SER A 117 -16.40 -5.81 -3.58
C SER A 117 -15.91 -6.78 -2.53
N PRO A 118 -16.73 -7.16 -1.53
CA PRO A 118 -16.48 -8.34 -0.70
C PRO A 118 -16.44 -9.65 -1.50
N ASN A 119 -17.20 -9.71 -2.60
CA ASN A 119 -17.16 -10.84 -3.53
C ASN A 119 -15.93 -10.72 -4.42
N ARG A 120 -14.87 -11.40 -4.04
CA ARG A 120 -13.57 -11.34 -4.72
C ARG A 120 -13.52 -12.31 -5.91
N VAL A 121 -12.67 -11.97 -6.88
CA VAL A 121 -12.42 -12.80 -8.08
C VAL A 121 -11.25 -13.76 -7.89
N SER A 122 -10.51 -13.65 -6.80
CA SER A 122 -9.35 -14.45 -6.44
C SER A 122 -9.72 -15.57 -5.46
N ASP A 123 -8.89 -16.60 -5.35
CA ASP A 123 -9.03 -17.63 -4.31
C ASP A 123 -8.74 -17.06 -2.92
N TYR A 124 -7.69 -16.22 -2.81
CA TYR A 124 -7.34 -15.53 -1.56
C TYR A 124 -7.22 -14.03 -1.75
N THR A 125 -7.58 -13.27 -0.74
CA THR A 125 -7.25 -11.84 -0.62
C THR A 125 -6.35 -11.63 0.59
N ILE A 126 -5.23 -10.96 0.40
CA ILE A 126 -4.32 -10.58 1.49
C ILE A 126 -4.43 -9.08 1.78
N ALA A 127 -4.34 -8.72 3.06
CA ALA A 127 -4.37 -7.34 3.50
C ALA A 127 -3.55 -7.14 4.78
N ASP A 128 -3.19 -5.90 5.08
CA ASP A 128 -2.70 -5.55 6.41
C ASP A 128 -3.84 -5.64 7.43
N TRP A 129 -3.54 -6.12 8.61
CA TRP A 129 -4.46 -6.07 9.73
C TRP A 129 -4.16 -4.85 10.60
N PHE A 130 -4.85 -3.75 10.36
CA PHE A 130 -4.77 -2.55 11.18
C PHE A 130 -5.74 -2.61 12.37
N GLY A 131 -5.35 -2.03 13.50
CA GLY A 131 -6.16 -2.00 14.71
C GLY A 131 -6.28 -3.36 15.41
N TRP A 132 -5.40 -4.28 15.09
CA TRP A 132 -5.32 -5.57 15.75
C TRP A 132 -4.65 -5.42 17.12
N ASP A 133 -5.30 -5.90 18.16
CA ASP A 133 -4.65 -6.11 19.44
C ASP A 133 -3.77 -7.36 19.35
N SER A 134 -2.54 -7.15 18.93
CA SER A 134 -1.55 -8.22 18.76
C SER A 134 -1.29 -8.99 20.06
N ARG A 135 -1.47 -8.34 21.22
CA ARG A 135 -1.29 -8.94 22.54
C ARG A 135 -2.37 -9.95 22.90
N LYS A 136 -3.53 -9.89 22.27
CA LYS A 136 -4.64 -10.80 22.51
C LYS A 136 -4.42 -12.20 21.91
N TYR A 137 -3.71 -12.29 20.79
CA TYR A 137 -3.58 -13.53 20.01
C TYR A 137 -2.15 -13.99 19.82
N TRP A 138 -1.18 -13.09 20.04
CA TRP A 138 0.24 -13.35 19.86
C TRP A 138 0.99 -12.91 21.11
N GLU A 139 1.67 -13.84 21.75
CA GLU A 139 2.58 -13.52 22.84
C GLU A 139 3.97 -13.19 22.28
N GLY A 140 4.61 -12.12 22.82
CA GLY A 140 6.00 -11.80 22.58
C GLY A 140 6.33 -11.07 21.28
N ARG A 141 7.56 -11.28 20.79
CA ARG A 141 8.19 -10.50 19.69
C ARG A 141 7.52 -10.68 18.32
N GLU A 142 6.82 -11.76 18.09
CA GLU A 142 6.18 -12.03 16.77
C GLU A 142 5.09 -11.01 16.44
N ALA A 143 4.35 -10.54 17.43
CA ALA A 143 3.34 -9.51 17.27
C ALA A 143 3.92 -8.18 16.74
N GLN A 144 5.17 -7.88 17.08
CA GLN A 144 5.86 -6.66 16.63
C GLN A 144 6.19 -6.66 15.14
N LYS A 145 6.16 -7.82 14.47
CA LYS A 145 6.38 -7.93 13.02
C LYS A 145 5.15 -7.53 12.19
N GLY A 146 4.03 -7.29 12.84
CA GLY A 146 2.73 -6.98 12.22
C GLY A 146 1.98 -8.23 11.80
N VAL A 147 0.67 -8.12 11.71
CA VAL A 147 -0.25 -9.20 11.37
C VAL A 147 -0.84 -8.95 9.98
N SER A 148 -0.96 -10.01 9.18
CA SER A 148 -1.64 -9.97 7.89
C SER A 148 -3.00 -10.65 8.00
N ALA A 149 -4.00 -10.11 7.32
CA ALA A 149 -5.28 -10.79 7.13
C ALA A 149 -5.23 -11.61 5.84
N ILE A 150 -5.78 -12.82 5.89
CA ILE A 150 -6.01 -13.68 4.73
C ILE A 150 -7.51 -13.98 4.67
N PHE A 151 -8.14 -13.65 3.55
CA PHE A 151 -9.54 -13.96 3.28
C PHE A 151 -9.59 -15.11 2.28
N CYS A 152 -10.28 -16.19 2.64
CA CYS A 152 -10.56 -17.33 1.75
C CYS A 152 -11.84 -17.03 0.98
N ASN A 153 -11.76 -16.85 -0.32
CA ASN A 153 -12.88 -16.39 -1.13
C ASN A 153 -13.59 -17.56 -1.86
N THR A 154 -12.94 -18.72 -1.95
CA THR A 154 -13.48 -19.91 -2.65
C THR A 154 -13.38 -21.17 -1.78
N ALA A 155 -14.22 -22.15 -2.05
CA ALA A 155 -14.16 -23.45 -1.38
C ALA A 155 -12.78 -24.13 -1.59
N LYS A 156 -12.20 -23.97 -2.78
CA LYS A 156 -10.85 -24.46 -3.12
C LYS A 156 -9.81 -23.84 -2.18
N ALA A 157 -9.87 -22.52 -1.95
CA ALA A 157 -8.97 -21.84 -1.02
C ALA A 157 -9.13 -22.38 0.40
N CYS A 158 -10.37 -22.53 0.89
CA CYS A 158 -10.63 -23.05 2.22
C CYS A 158 -10.07 -24.46 2.42
N SER A 159 -10.16 -25.33 1.42
CA SER A 159 -9.64 -26.71 1.50
C SER A 159 -8.12 -26.81 1.57
N ILE A 160 -7.41 -25.80 1.06
CA ILE A 160 -5.94 -25.77 1.03
C ILE A 160 -5.36 -25.21 2.35
N ILE A 161 -6.07 -24.32 3.04
CA ILE A 161 -5.60 -23.65 4.27
C ILE A 161 -4.96 -24.60 5.29
N PRO A 162 -5.55 -25.77 5.62
CA PRO A 162 -4.97 -26.68 6.61
C PRO A 162 -3.61 -27.26 6.22
N SER A 163 -3.29 -27.29 4.92
CA SER A 163 -2.01 -27.80 4.39
C SER A 163 -0.89 -26.75 4.35
N LEU A 164 -1.22 -25.49 4.62
CA LEU A 164 -0.22 -24.42 4.60
C LEU A 164 0.59 -24.42 5.90
N ASN A 165 1.91 -24.39 5.77
CA ASN A 165 2.81 -24.25 6.92
C ASN A 165 2.85 -22.82 7.42
N MET A 166 1.74 -22.36 8.03
CA MET A 166 1.56 -21.01 8.57
C MET A 166 0.89 -21.06 9.94
N VAL A 167 1.23 -20.11 10.79
CA VAL A 167 0.49 -19.90 12.05
C VAL A 167 -0.70 -19.00 11.75
N LEU A 168 -1.89 -19.55 11.89
CA LEU A 168 -3.15 -18.90 11.57
C LEU A 168 -4.06 -18.86 12.79
N HIS A 169 -4.76 -17.75 12.94
CA HIS A 169 -5.86 -17.60 13.90
C HIS A 169 -7.12 -17.25 13.14
N GLU A 170 -8.13 -18.09 13.29
CA GLU A 170 -9.43 -17.84 12.70
C GLU A 170 -10.12 -16.68 13.43
N VAL A 171 -10.67 -15.75 12.65
CA VAL A 171 -11.40 -14.60 13.16
C VAL A 171 -12.70 -14.43 12.37
N ARG A 172 -13.70 -13.83 13.01
CA ARG A 172 -14.96 -13.51 12.33
C ARG A 172 -14.70 -12.51 11.19
N VAL A 173 -15.38 -12.72 10.06
CA VAL A 173 -15.24 -11.90 8.86
C VAL A 173 -15.50 -10.41 9.17
N GLU A 174 -16.50 -10.13 10.01
CA GLU A 174 -16.86 -8.76 10.41
C GLU A 174 -15.69 -8.03 11.07
N HIS A 175 -14.90 -8.74 11.88
CA HIS A 175 -13.69 -8.18 12.49
C HIS A 175 -12.60 -7.95 11.43
N GLY A 176 -12.46 -8.85 10.46
CA GLY A 176 -11.49 -8.76 9.39
C GLY A 176 -11.70 -7.57 8.46
N ILE A 177 -12.95 -7.18 8.23
CA ILE A 177 -13.31 -6.14 7.27
C ILE A 177 -13.62 -4.77 7.91
N LYS A 178 -13.80 -4.69 9.23
CA LYS A 178 -14.30 -3.52 9.96
C LYS A 178 -13.63 -2.19 9.59
N ASN A 179 -12.33 -2.19 9.34
CA ASN A 179 -11.57 -0.98 9.01
C ASN A 179 -10.94 -1.05 7.61
N LYS A 180 -11.54 -1.84 6.70
CA LYS A 180 -11.02 -2.06 5.35
C LYS A 180 -11.96 -1.45 4.31
N ASN A 181 -11.89 -0.13 4.21
CA ASN A 181 -12.72 0.64 3.28
C ASN A 181 -12.61 0.16 1.83
N GLU A 182 -11.46 -0.40 1.45
CA GLU A 182 -11.18 -0.88 0.09
C GLU A 182 -12.03 -2.08 -0.34
N PHE A 183 -12.72 -2.76 0.60
CA PHE A 183 -13.75 -3.75 0.23
C PHE A 183 -15.04 -3.10 -0.25
N PHE A 184 -15.33 -1.88 0.18
CA PHE A 184 -16.63 -1.26 -0.02
C PHE A 184 -16.55 0.03 -0.83
N HIS A 185 -15.42 0.72 -0.80
CA HIS A 185 -15.27 2.03 -1.41
C HIS A 185 -14.10 2.07 -2.37
N LYS A 186 -14.37 2.59 -3.55
CA LYS A 186 -13.35 2.89 -4.55
C LYS A 186 -12.45 4.01 -4.05
N CYS A 187 -11.23 4.06 -4.56
CA CYS A 187 -10.36 5.20 -4.36
C CYS A 187 -11.10 6.49 -4.75
N LEU A 188 -11.15 7.45 -3.83
CA LEU A 188 -11.81 8.74 -4.08
C LEU A 188 -11.01 9.54 -5.09
N ARG A 189 -11.69 10.08 -6.10
CA ARG A 189 -11.09 11.02 -7.03
C ARG A 189 -11.06 12.41 -6.38
N PRO A 190 -9.88 13.02 -6.15
CA PRO A 190 -9.81 14.35 -5.56
C PRO A 190 -10.35 15.42 -6.49
N THR A 191 -10.95 16.45 -5.94
CA THR A 191 -11.38 17.65 -6.71
C THR A 191 -10.19 18.39 -7.32
N SER A 192 -9.02 18.30 -6.67
CA SER A 192 -7.77 18.90 -7.13
C SER A 192 -7.10 18.17 -8.30
N ARG A 193 -7.63 17.01 -8.73
CA ARG A 193 -6.94 16.16 -9.71
C ARG A 193 -6.70 16.84 -11.06
N GLU A 194 -7.68 17.53 -11.60
CA GLU A 194 -7.52 18.20 -12.92
C GLU A 194 -6.46 19.30 -12.83
N GLN A 195 -6.52 20.10 -11.77
CA GLN A 195 -5.51 21.13 -11.54
C GLN A 195 -4.13 20.53 -11.32
N PHE A 196 -4.05 19.41 -10.59
CA PHE A 196 -2.78 18.67 -10.41
C PHE A 196 -2.14 18.32 -11.74
N TRP A 197 -2.88 17.76 -12.69
CA TRP A 197 -2.31 17.35 -13.99
C TRP A 197 -1.98 18.53 -14.90
N THR A 198 -2.73 19.63 -14.82
CA THR A 198 -2.40 20.89 -15.48
C THR A 198 -1.08 21.44 -14.96
N ASP A 199 -0.94 21.54 -13.64
CA ASP A 199 0.27 22.04 -12.99
C ASP A 199 1.46 21.11 -13.23
N TYR A 200 1.25 19.79 -13.17
CA TYR A 200 2.29 18.80 -13.46
C TYR A 200 2.86 18.91 -14.86
N SER A 201 2.10 19.41 -15.83
CA SER A 201 2.57 19.64 -17.20
C SER A 201 3.28 20.99 -17.40
N SER A 202 3.10 21.95 -16.50
CA SER A 202 3.57 23.34 -16.65
C SER A 202 4.58 23.79 -15.59
N LEU A 203 4.53 23.22 -14.40
CA LEU A 203 5.44 23.54 -13.28
C LEU A 203 6.64 22.60 -13.26
N SER A 204 7.71 23.02 -12.59
CA SER A 204 8.79 22.11 -12.20
C SER A 204 8.29 21.05 -11.22
N PHE A 205 8.90 19.86 -11.23
CA PHE A 205 8.47 18.79 -10.32
C PHE A 205 8.61 19.18 -8.85
N ASN A 206 9.60 20.03 -8.51
CA ASN A 206 9.75 20.55 -7.15
C ASN A 206 8.55 21.41 -6.71
N GLU A 207 8.04 22.27 -7.59
CA GLU A 207 6.84 23.07 -7.31
C GLU A 207 5.62 22.16 -7.14
N VAL A 208 5.50 21.09 -7.95
CA VAL A 208 4.45 20.07 -7.78
C VAL A 208 4.55 19.37 -6.43
N VAL A 209 5.77 18.98 -5.99
CA VAL A 209 6.02 18.37 -4.69
C VAL A 209 5.61 19.31 -3.56
N VAL A 210 6.01 20.57 -3.65
CA VAL A 210 5.66 21.59 -2.63
C VAL A 210 4.16 21.82 -2.58
N LYS A 211 3.48 21.85 -3.72
CA LYS A 211 2.05 22.18 -3.79
C LYS A 211 1.15 21.02 -3.41
N TYR A 212 1.46 19.79 -3.83
CA TYR A 212 0.55 18.64 -3.79
C TYR A 212 0.98 17.50 -2.88
N PHE A 213 2.30 17.37 -2.59
CA PHE A 213 2.81 16.25 -1.80
C PHE A 213 3.03 16.70 -0.35
N GLN A 214 2.03 17.36 0.20
CA GLN A 214 2.04 17.80 1.60
C GLN A 214 1.01 17.01 2.39
N THR A 215 1.33 16.73 3.65
CA THR A 215 0.33 16.39 4.65
C THR A 215 -0.67 17.54 4.74
N SER A 216 -1.97 17.25 4.75
CA SER A 216 -2.93 18.17 5.32
C SER A 216 -2.36 18.61 6.67
N ARG A 217 -2.27 19.91 6.89
CA ARG A 217 -1.70 20.52 8.11
C ARG A 217 -2.61 20.25 9.32
N LEU A 218 -2.74 18.98 9.70
CA LEU A 218 -3.13 18.69 11.07
C LEU A 218 -1.91 19.05 11.94
N PRO A 219 -2.04 19.94 12.92
CA PRO A 219 -0.95 20.28 13.80
C PRO A 219 -0.37 19.00 14.40
N LEU A 220 0.95 18.91 14.47
CA LEU A 220 1.68 17.73 14.97
C LEU A 220 1.18 17.24 16.35
N TYR A 221 0.67 18.14 17.19
CA TYR A 221 0.10 17.79 18.49
C TYR A 221 -1.23 17.04 18.41
N ILE A 222 -2.04 17.23 17.37
CA ILE A 222 -3.28 16.46 17.16
C ILE A 222 -2.94 15.03 16.73
N ILE A 223 -1.87 14.87 15.96
CA ILE A 223 -1.38 13.53 15.58
C ILE A 223 -0.88 12.78 16.83
N CYS A 224 -0.17 13.45 17.73
CA CYS A 224 0.24 12.85 19.01
C CYS A 224 -0.96 12.46 19.89
N LEU A 225 -2.00 13.30 19.97
CA LEU A 225 -3.20 13.02 20.78
C LEU A 225 -4.02 11.84 20.24
N LEU A 226 -4.07 11.66 18.91
CA LEU A 226 -4.76 10.50 18.31
C LEU A 226 -4.03 9.17 18.55
N TYR A 227 -2.72 9.21 18.83
CA TYR A 227 -1.92 8.03 19.18
C TYR A 227 -1.86 7.73 20.68
N THR A 228 -2.19 8.70 21.52
CA THR A 228 -2.16 8.54 23.00
C THR A 228 -3.54 8.28 23.61
N SER A 229 -4.64 8.40 22.85
CA SER A 229 -6.00 8.14 23.33
C SER A 229 -6.41 6.67 23.33
N ASP A 230 -5.59 5.77 22.80
CA ASP A 230 -5.80 4.31 22.78
C ASP A 230 -4.76 3.56 23.64
N ALA A 231 -4.17 4.22 24.63
CA ALA A 231 -3.27 3.63 25.62
C ALA A 231 -4.01 3.30 26.93
#